data_68d3b36b8a8ea28fbe499093f74179f5
#
_entry.id   68d3b36b8a8ea28fbe499093f74179f5
#
_cell.length_a   1.000
_cell.length_b   1.000
_cell.length_c   1.000
_cell.angle_alpha   90.00
_cell.angle_beta   90.00
_cell.angle_gamma   90.00
#
_symmetry.space_group_name_H-M   'P 1'
#
loop_
_entity.id
_entity.type
_entity.pdbx_description
1 polymer ?
#
loop_
_entity_poly.entity_id
_entity_poly.type
_entity_poly.pdbx_seq_one_letter_code
_entity_poly.pdbx_strand_id
1 'polypeptide(L)'
;MMDISLKRITSDNYEEISLLEVEEYQEDYIASNMWSLVEAAYNENYVVRGIYLLDKPVGFFMWVKENPHKIAIWRFMIDKIHQNKGLGRNALQIALNEIKKDKEIKEIEICYNPLNPVAKTFYASLGFEEIGMDKDGDDMLALIRVTQ
;
A
#
# COMPACT_ATOMS: atom_id res chain seq x y z
N MET A 1 -8.96 -14.53 14.54
CA MET A 1 -7.68 -13.85 14.23
C MET A 1 -7.26 -14.19 12.81
N MET A 2 -6.86 -13.21 12.03
CA MET A 2 -6.40 -13.45 10.67
C MET A 2 -4.89 -13.66 10.65
N ASP A 3 -4.44 -14.65 9.91
CA ASP A 3 -3.02 -14.94 9.75
C ASP A 3 -2.47 -14.21 8.53
N ILE A 4 -2.37 -12.88 8.66
CA ILE A 4 -1.84 -12.01 7.61
C ILE A 4 -0.35 -11.83 7.81
N SER A 5 0.41 -11.89 6.73
CA SER A 5 1.84 -11.58 6.73
C SER A 5 2.22 -10.83 5.46
N LEU A 6 3.34 -10.12 5.53
CA LEU A 6 3.94 -9.48 4.37
C LEU A 6 5.19 -10.27 4.00
N LYS A 7 5.32 -10.61 2.73
CA LYS A 7 6.47 -11.37 2.21
C LYS A 7 7.14 -10.62 1.09
N ARG A 8 8.45 -10.79 0.95
CA ARG A 8 9.21 -10.23 -0.16
C ARG A 8 8.74 -10.82 -1.48
N ILE A 9 8.84 -10.05 -2.54
CA ILE A 9 8.59 -10.53 -3.90
C ILE A 9 9.88 -11.19 -4.39
N THR A 10 9.77 -12.42 -4.88
CA THR A 10 10.90 -13.24 -5.31
C THR A 10 10.59 -13.92 -6.64
N SER A 11 11.57 -14.67 -7.16
CA SER A 11 11.36 -15.50 -8.36
C SER A 11 10.28 -16.56 -8.16
N ASP A 12 9.96 -16.89 -6.90
CA ASP A 12 8.97 -17.94 -6.61
C ASP A 12 7.54 -17.43 -6.57
N ASN A 13 7.32 -16.12 -6.36
CA ASN A 13 5.96 -15.59 -6.16
C ASN A 13 5.58 -14.40 -7.04
N TYR A 14 6.52 -13.85 -7.83
CA TYR A 14 6.21 -12.63 -8.58
C TYR A 14 5.10 -12.83 -9.62
N GLU A 15 5.01 -14.01 -10.25
CA GLU A 15 3.98 -14.25 -11.24
C GLU A 15 2.59 -14.23 -10.60
N GLU A 16 2.41 -14.97 -9.52
CA GLU A 16 1.11 -15.04 -8.86
C GLU A 16 0.68 -13.68 -8.34
N ILE A 17 1.61 -12.93 -7.72
CA ILE A 17 1.30 -11.60 -7.19
C ILE A 17 1.00 -10.60 -8.30
N SER A 18 1.72 -10.69 -9.44
CA SER A 18 1.47 -9.78 -10.57
C SER A 18 0.09 -9.96 -11.20
N LEU A 19 -0.52 -11.13 -11.03
CA LEU A 19 -1.83 -11.44 -11.59
C LEU A 19 -3.00 -11.14 -10.66
N LEU A 20 -2.76 -10.74 -9.42
CA LEU A 20 -3.83 -10.33 -8.52
C LEU A 20 -4.49 -9.05 -9.06
N GLU A 21 -5.81 -9.00 -8.96
CA GLU A 21 -6.60 -7.92 -9.58
C GLU A 21 -7.60 -7.32 -8.61
N VAL A 22 -7.80 -6.00 -8.73
CA VAL A 22 -8.90 -5.32 -8.04
C VAL A 22 -10.20 -5.47 -8.83
N GLU A 23 -11.31 -5.04 -8.26
CA GLU A 23 -12.58 -4.98 -8.99
C GLU A 23 -12.46 -4.01 -10.16
N GLU A 24 -13.20 -4.25 -11.23
CA GLU A 24 -13.15 -3.45 -12.45
C GLU A 24 -13.32 -1.96 -12.17
N TYR A 25 -14.27 -1.60 -11.28
CA TYR A 25 -14.50 -0.18 -10.94
C TYR A 25 -13.32 0.46 -10.20
N GLN A 26 -12.42 -0.34 -9.64
CA GLN A 26 -11.25 0.15 -8.91
C GLN A 26 -10.03 0.33 -9.81
N GLU A 27 -10.03 -0.24 -11.01
CA GLU A 27 -8.87 -0.20 -11.92
C GLU A 27 -8.48 1.23 -12.30
N ASP A 28 -9.43 2.15 -12.32
CA ASP A 28 -9.16 3.56 -12.62
C ASP A 28 -8.42 4.28 -11.49
N TYR A 29 -8.37 3.68 -10.30
CA TYR A 29 -7.80 4.32 -9.12
C TYR A 29 -6.45 3.74 -8.72
N ILE A 30 -6.06 2.59 -9.26
CA ILE A 30 -4.87 1.85 -8.82
C ILE A 30 -4.11 1.32 -10.04
N ALA A 31 -2.79 1.55 -10.07
CA ALA A 31 -1.94 0.94 -11.09
C ALA A 31 -1.86 -0.57 -10.86
N SER A 32 -1.67 -1.33 -11.92
CA SER A 32 -1.56 -2.79 -11.83
C SER A 32 -0.32 -3.21 -11.02
N ASN A 33 -0.38 -4.39 -10.42
CA ASN A 33 0.79 -4.94 -9.73
C ASN A 33 1.97 -5.15 -10.68
N MET A 34 1.68 -5.59 -11.90
CA MET A 34 2.71 -5.79 -12.92
C MET A 34 3.46 -4.49 -13.21
N TRP A 35 2.74 -3.39 -13.42
CA TRP A 35 3.36 -2.08 -13.64
C TRP A 35 4.16 -1.65 -12.42
N SER A 36 3.61 -1.84 -11.23
CA SER A 36 4.28 -1.47 -9.98
C SER A 36 5.58 -2.24 -9.78
N LEU A 37 5.60 -3.54 -10.10
CA LEU A 37 6.82 -4.35 -10.00
C LEU A 37 7.89 -3.88 -11.00
N VAL A 38 7.49 -3.51 -12.20
CA VAL A 38 8.44 -2.95 -13.19
C VAL A 38 8.99 -1.62 -12.68
N GLU A 39 8.12 -0.75 -12.18
CA GLU A 39 8.53 0.54 -11.62
C GLU A 39 9.54 0.37 -10.49
N ALA A 40 9.28 -0.54 -9.58
CA ALA A 40 10.17 -0.82 -8.45
C ALA A 40 11.52 -1.40 -8.89
N ALA A 41 11.53 -2.17 -9.98
CA ALA A 41 12.76 -2.78 -10.49
C ALA A 41 13.75 -1.75 -11.04
N TYR A 42 13.26 -0.60 -11.49
CA TYR A 42 14.08 0.43 -12.14
C TYR A 42 14.24 1.70 -11.31
N ASN A 43 13.83 1.69 -10.07
CA ASN A 43 13.97 2.85 -9.18
C ASN A 43 14.52 2.41 -7.84
N GLU A 44 15.35 3.26 -7.25
CA GLU A 44 15.91 3.00 -5.91
C GLU A 44 14.90 3.37 -4.83
N ASN A 45 15.05 2.80 -3.65
CA ASN A 45 14.25 3.11 -2.46
C ASN A 45 12.78 2.68 -2.57
N TYR A 46 12.45 1.86 -3.54
CA TYR A 46 11.12 1.28 -3.67
C TYR A 46 11.11 -0.08 -2.98
N VAL A 47 10.10 -0.30 -2.15
CA VAL A 47 9.93 -1.55 -1.41
C VAL A 47 8.61 -2.19 -1.82
N VAL A 48 8.65 -3.43 -2.26
CA VAL A 48 7.46 -4.19 -2.65
C VAL A 48 7.25 -5.36 -1.71
N ARG A 49 5.99 -5.64 -1.38
CA ARG A 49 5.61 -6.75 -0.50
C ARG A 49 4.36 -7.43 -1.01
N GLY A 50 4.33 -8.75 -0.95
CA GLY A 50 3.09 -9.51 -1.14
C GLY A 50 2.35 -9.60 0.19
N ILE A 51 1.04 -9.43 0.15
CA ILE A 51 0.17 -9.63 1.31
C ILE A 51 -0.32 -11.07 1.24
N TYR A 52 -0.09 -11.84 2.31
CA TYR A 52 -0.45 -13.25 2.37
C TYR A 52 -1.48 -13.50 3.46
N LEU A 53 -2.43 -14.35 3.15
CA LEU A 53 -3.33 -14.97 4.12
C LEU A 53 -2.89 -16.43 4.22
N LEU A 54 -2.24 -16.79 5.34
CA LEU A 54 -1.53 -18.06 5.48
C LEU A 54 -0.50 -18.18 4.32
N ASP A 55 -0.59 -19.18 3.49
CA ASP A 55 0.35 -19.42 2.38
C ASP A 55 -0.11 -18.85 1.03
N LYS A 56 -1.23 -18.14 1.01
CA LYS A 56 -1.84 -17.67 -0.22
C LYS A 56 -1.66 -16.16 -0.40
N PRO A 57 -1.12 -15.70 -1.53
CA PRO A 57 -1.06 -14.27 -1.80
C PRO A 57 -2.46 -13.71 -2.05
N VAL A 58 -2.79 -12.62 -1.36
CA VAL A 58 -4.11 -11.99 -1.44
C VAL A 58 -4.02 -10.50 -1.73
N GLY A 59 -2.82 -9.92 -1.80
CA GLY A 59 -2.68 -8.50 -2.05
C GLY A 59 -1.23 -8.07 -2.25
N PHE A 60 -1.04 -6.76 -2.34
CA PHE A 60 0.24 -6.18 -2.70
C PHE A 60 0.41 -4.79 -2.10
N PHE A 61 1.63 -4.50 -1.68
CA PHE A 61 2.07 -3.16 -1.27
C PHE A 61 3.29 -2.73 -2.06
N MET A 62 3.36 -1.42 -2.35
CA MET A 62 4.60 -0.77 -2.75
C MET A 62 4.72 0.56 -2.01
N TRP A 63 5.84 0.77 -1.33
CA TRP A 63 6.12 2.07 -0.73
C TRP A 63 7.51 2.54 -1.11
N VAL A 64 7.73 3.85 -0.96
CA VAL A 64 8.96 4.52 -1.39
C VAL A 64 9.51 5.32 -0.23
N LYS A 65 10.80 5.18 0.04
CA LYS A 65 11.49 6.02 1.00
C LYS A 65 11.92 7.29 0.26
N GLU A 66 11.16 8.35 0.43
CA GLU A 66 11.39 9.62 -0.28
C GLU A 66 12.58 10.39 0.27
N ASN A 67 12.83 10.28 1.56
CA ASN A 67 13.99 10.85 2.23
C ASN A 67 14.22 10.07 3.54
N PRO A 68 15.30 10.33 4.30
CA PRO A 68 15.57 9.56 5.52
C PRO A 68 14.47 9.54 6.57
N HIS A 69 13.54 10.52 6.52
CA HIS A 69 12.50 10.68 7.54
C HIS A 69 11.09 10.40 7.02
N LYS A 70 10.93 10.11 5.73
CA LYS A 70 9.59 10.01 5.15
C LYS A 70 9.46 8.80 4.21
N ILE A 71 8.39 8.05 4.41
CA ILE A 71 7.96 6.98 3.50
C ILE A 71 6.59 7.34 2.95
N ALA A 72 6.39 7.08 1.65
CA ALA A 72 5.10 7.23 0.99
C ALA A 72 4.64 5.86 0.48
N ILE A 73 3.42 5.48 0.82
CA ILE A 73 2.80 4.25 0.31
C ILE A 73 2.13 4.62 -1.02
N TRP A 74 2.63 4.06 -2.11
CA TRP A 74 2.15 4.38 -3.45
C TRP A 74 1.15 3.38 -3.99
N ARG A 75 1.24 2.12 -3.57
CA ARG A 75 0.34 1.06 -4.04
C ARG A 75 -0.07 0.18 -2.88
N PHE A 76 -1.34 -0.09 -2.80
CA PHE A 76 -1.92 -0.98 -1.82
C PHE A 76 -3.20 -1.55 -2.39
N MET A 77 -3.29 -2.87 -2.51
CA MET A 77 -4.50 -3.50 -3.01
C MET A 77 -4.72 -4.88 -2.37
N ILE A 78 -5.97 -5.27 -2.28
CA ILE A 78 -6.39 -6.63 -1.95
C ILE A 78 -7.08 -7.21 -3.18
N ASP A 79 -6.73 -8.44 -3.52
CA ASP A 79 -7.33 -9.15 -4.66
C ASP A 79 -8.86 -9.19 -4.53
N LYS A 80 -9.55 -8.97 -5.64
CA LYS A 80 -11.01 -8.79 -5.66
C LYS A 80 -11.79 -9.90 -4.98
N ILE A 81 -11.33 -11.14 -5.06
CA ILE A 81 -12.04 -12.26 -4.42
C ILE A 81 -11.83 -12.32 -2.91
N HIS A 82 -10.92 -11.51 -2.38
CA HIS A 82 -10.59 -11.46 -0.95
C HIS A 82 -10.99 -10.15 -0.28
N GLN A 83 -11.60 -9.22 -1.03
CA GLN A 83 -12.03 -7.94 -0.47
C GLN A 83 -13.23 -8.08 0.47
N ASN A 84 -13.49 -7.03 1.26
CA ASN A 84 -14.62 -6.93 2.19
C ASN A 84 -14.60 -7.97 3.32
N LYS A 85 -13.40 -8.42 3.71
CA LYS A 85 -13.21 -9.40 4.79
C LYS A 85 -12.31 -8.86 5.91
N GLY A 86 -12.00 -7.55 5.89
CA GLY A 86 -11.12 -6.93 6.89
C GLY A 86 -9.64 -7.16 6.67
N LEU A 87 -9.24 -7.80 5.58
CA LEU A 87 -7.83 -8.11 5.30
C LEU A 87 -7.01 -6.83 5.05
N GLY A 88 -7.60 -5.85 4.35
CA GLY A 88 -6.91 -4.61 4.03
C GLY A 88 -6.47 -3.84 5.26
N ARG A 89 -7.37 -3.70 6.24
CA ARG A 89 -7.06 -3.02 7.50
C ARG A 89 -5.93 -3.72 8.25
N ASN A 90 -6.03 -5.04 8.37
CA ASN A 90 -5.03 -5.84 9.04
C ASN A 90 -3.67 -5.73 8.34
N ALA A 91 -3.66 -5.87 7.01
CA ALA A 91 -2.44 -5.77 6.21
C ALA A 91 -1.79 -4.39 6.34
N LEU A 92 -2.58 -3.32 6.31
CA LEU A 92 -2.04 -1.97 6.42
C LEU A 92 -1.44 -1.73 7.80
N GLN A 93 -2.07 -2.22 8.86
CA GLN A 93 -1.49 -2.12 10.21
C GLN A 93 -0.14 -2.84 10.28
N ILE A 94 -0.02 -4.01 9.68
CA ILE A 94 1.25 -4.75 9.63
C ILE A 94 2.30 -3.96 8.84
N ALA A 95 1.92 -3.40 7.70
CA ALA A 95 2.83 -2.58 6.89
C ALA A 95 3.32 -1.36 7.67
N LEU A 96 2.42 -0.66 8.35
CA LEU A 96 2.79 0.49 9.18
C LEU A 96 3.76 0.08 10.27
N ASN A 97 3.56 -1.06 10.91
CA ASN A 97 4.48 -1.56 11.93
C ASN A 97 5.85 -1.90 11.34
N GLU A 98 5.89 -2.48 10.14
CA GLU A 98 7.17 -2.76 9.46
C GLU A 98 7.91 -1.46 9.14
N ILE A 99 7.20 -0.47 8.59
CA ILE A 99 7.78 0.85 8.26
C ILE A 99 8.34 1.53 9.51
N LYS A 100 7.60 1.47 10.62
CA LYS A 100 7.99 2.12 11.87
C LYS A 100 9.19 1.49 12.57
N LYS A 101 9.66 0.33 12.11
CA LYS A 101 10.90 -0.27 12.63
C LYS A 101 12.11 0.60 12.33
N ASP A 102 12.06 1.38 11.27
CA ASP A 102 13.07 2.40 10.98
C ASP A 102 12.76 3.61 11.86
N LYS A 103 13.58 3.80 12.91
CA LYS A 103 13.36 4.84 13.91
C LYS A 103 13.58 6.26 13.41
N GLU A 104 14.19 6.42 12.24
CA GLU A 104 14.37 7.72 11.62
C GLU A 104 13.10 8.21 10.93
N ILE A 105 12.16 7.34 10.62
CA ILE A 105 10.92 7.71 9.93
C ILE A 105 10.03 8.54 10.86
N LYS A 106 9.65 9.72 10.39
CA LYS A 106 8.80 10.68 11.11
C LYS A 106 7.43 10.83 10.45
N GLU A 107 7.34 10.53 9.15
CA GLU A 107 6.11 10.71 8.39
C GLU A 107 5.86 9.51 7.49
N ILE A 108 4.60 9.08 7.45
CA ILE A 108 4.14 8.06 6.51
C ILE A 108 2.98 8.68 5.73
N GLU A 109 3.18 8.82 4.43
CA GLU A 109 2.19 9.42 3.54
C GLU A 109 1.53 8.34 2.70
N ILE A 110 0.26 8.56 2.38
CA ILE A 110 -0.43 7.75 1.39
C ILE A 110 -1.14 8.69 0.42
N CYS A 111 -1.27 8.27 -0.84
CA CYS A 111 -2.04 9.03 -1.81
C CYS A 111 -3.19 8.17 -2.33
N TYR A 112 -4.29 8.82 -2.66
CA TYR A 112 -5.44 8.13 -3.24
C TYR A 112 -6.24 9.09 -4.12
N ASN A 113 -6.93 8.52 -5.10
CA ASN A 113 -7.81 9.32 -5.94
C ASN A 113 -9.01 9.77 -5.08
N PRO A 114 -9.29 11.09 -4.99
CA PRO A 114 -10.38 11.59 -4.14
C PRO A 114 -11.77 11.12 -4.61
N LEU A 115 -11.87 10.60 -5.83
CA LEU A 115 -13.12 10.02 -6.33
C LEU A 115 -13.33 8.58 -5.88
N ASN A 116 -12.31 7.95 -5.26
CA ASN A 116 -12.44 6.61 -4.70
C ASN A 116 -13.39 6.67 -3.50
N PRO A 117 -14.57 6.04 -3.57
CA PRO A 117 -15.63 6.28 -2.59
C PRO A 117 -15.34 5.76 -1.18
N VAL A 118 -14.39 4.84 -1.02
CA VAL A 118 -14.11 4.25 0.29
C VAL A 118 -12.78 4.70 0.89
N ALA A 119 -11.88 5.28 0.11
CA ALA A 119 -10.51 5.56 0.54
C ALA A 119 -10.45 6.55 1.70
N LYS A 120 -11.15 7.67 1.61
CA LYS A 120 -11.10 8.72 2.63
C LYS A 120 -11.41 8.19 4.03
N THR A 121 -12.55 7.53 4.18
CA THR A 121 -13.00 7.00 5.47
C THR A 121 -12.08 5.90 5.96
N PHE A 122 -11.65 5.02 5.06
CA PHE A 122 -10.78 3.91 5.40
C PHE A 122 -9.45 4.40 5.97
N TYR A 123 -8.76 5.31 5.26
CA TYR A 123 -7.47 5.80 5.71
C TYR A 123 -7.57 6.69 6.94
N ALA A 124 -8.61 7.52 7.03
CA ALA A 124 -8.86 8.33 8.22
C ALA A 124 -9.01 7.46 9.47
N SER A 125 -9.69 6.32 9.33
CA SER A 125 -9.91 5.41 10.46
C SER A 125 -8.62 4.77 10.96
N LEU A 126 -7.55 4.81 10.17
CA LEU A 126 -6.23 4.27 10.53
C LEU A 126 -5.25 5.36 10.98
N GLY A 127 -5.71 6.60 11.09
CA GLY A 127 -4.91 7.70 11.60
C GLY A 127 -4.30 8.62 10.55
N PHE A 128 -4.61 8.41 9.27
CA PHE A 128 -4.14 9.32 8.23
C PHE A 128 -5.00 10.58 8.20
N GLU A 129 -4.35 11.73 8.18
CA GLU A 129 -5.01 13.03 8.05
C GLU A 129 -4.75 13.61 6.67
N GLU A 130 -5.79 14.01 5.97
CA GLU A 130 -5.64 14.66 4.66
C GLU A 130 -4.88 15.98 4.80
N ILE A 131 -3.89 16.19 3.92
CA ILE A 131 -3.06 17.40 3.93
C ILE A 131 -3.21 18.23 2.65
N GLY A 132 -4.00 17.77 1.69
CA GLY A 132 -4.25 18.48 0.46
C GLY A 132 -3.94 17.63 -0.77
N MET A 133 -4.25 18.18 -1.93
CA MET A 133 -3.98 17.51 -3.20
C MET A 133 -2.48 17.55 -3.50
N ASP A 134 -2.02 16.58 -4.30
CA ASP A 134 -0.65 16.58 -4.79
C ASP A 134 -0.41 17.78 -5.73
N LYS A 135 0.83 17.97 -6.14
CA LYS A 135 1.22 19.12 -6.95
C LYS A 135 0.51 19.18 -8.31
N ASP A 136 0.10 18.02 -8.83
CA ASP A 136 -0.59 17.92 -10.11
C ASP A 136 -2.10 18.05 -9.98
N GLY A 137 -2.61 18.04 -8.74
CA GLY A 137 -4.04 18.13 -8.47
C GLY A 137 -4.82 16.85 -8.74
N ASP A 138 -4.13 15.72 -8.88
CA ASP A 138 -4.77 14.45 -9.24
C ASP A 138 -5.15 13.60 -8.04
N ASP A 139 -4.27 13.52 -7.05
CA ASP A 139 -4.46 12.67 -5.88
C ASP A 139 -4.49 13.45 -4.58
N MET A 140 -5.28 12.95 -3.63
CA MET A 140 -5.28 13.45 -2.27
C MET A 140 -4.12 12.82 -1.51
N LEU A 141 -3.41 13.62 -0.73
CA LEU A 141 -2.34 13.17 0.15
C LEU A 141 -2.86 13.13 1.58
N ALA A 142 -2.50 12.07 2.29
CA ALA A 142 -2.83 11.95 3.72
C ALA A 142 -1.61 11.44 4.48
N LEU A 143 -1.47 11.83 5.73
CA LEU A 143 -0.23 11.70 6.48
C LEU A 143 -0.47 11.16 7.89
N ILE A 144 0.40 10.24 8.32
CA ILE A 144 0.56 9.89 9.73
C ILE A 144 1.89 10.47 10.18
N ARG A 145 1.89 11.19 11.31
CA ARG A 145 3.11 11.65 11.97
C ARG A 145 3.51 10.62 13.01
N VAL A 146 4.73 10.11 12.90
CA VAL A 146 5.25 9.08 13.79
C VAL A 146 6.02 9.75 14.93
N THR A 147 5.53 9.55 16.14
CA THR A 147 6.24 9.97 17.35
C THR A 147 7.05 8.81 17.89
N GLN A 148 8.36 8.99 17.98
CA GLN A 148 9.26 7.96 18.47
C GLN A 148 10.26 8.53 19.47
#